data_3d1b838b1792b5679f4bcc1fe16c041a
#
_entry.id   3d1b838b1792b5679f4bcc1fe16c041a
#
_cell.length_a   1.000
_cell.length_b   1.000
_cell.length_c   1.000
_cell.angle_alpha   90.00
_cell.angle_beta   90.00
_cell.angle_gamma   90.00
#
_symmetry.space_group_name_H-M   'P 1'
#
loop_
_entity.id
_entity.type
_entity.pdbx_description
1 polymer ?
#
loop_
_entity_poly.entity_id
_entity_poly.type
_entity_poly.pdbx_seq_one_letter_code
_entity_poly.pdbx_strand_id
1 'polypeptide(L)'
;EVNGRVPVIAHIGSIGTKITIELGQHAEKSGVDALSALPPFYYGFSNNEIYNYYNDISNSSNLPIIVYNISQANLMDLDTLKKLASIKNIKGVKYTAPTHFNFSKIKKEISNDFKIYSGMDEMALSGIISGADGMIGSFYNLMPEMFVSLFGQLQKGDINEAKKIQE
;
A
#
# COMPACT_ATOMS: atom_id res chain seq x y z
N GLU A 1 -8.14 -10.72 -18.14
CA GLU A 1 -8.88 -9.53 -18.65
C GLU A 1 -8.01 -8.28 -18.73
N VAL A 2 -7.06 -8.09 -17.79
CA VAL A 2 -6.15 -6.92 -17.82
C VAL A 2 -5.25 -6.94 -19.03
N ASN A 3 -4.70 -8.10 -19.38
CA ASN A 3 -3.89 -8.34 -20.58
C ASN A 3 -2.75 -7.32 -20.78
N GLY A 4 -2.02 -7.03 -19.69
CA GLY A 4 -0.85 -6.14 -19.69
C GLY A 4 -1.14 -4.65 -19.86
N ARG A 5 -2.41 -4.22 -19.87
CA ARG A 5 -2.78 -2.80 -20.05
C ARG A 5 -2.40 -1.91 -18.86
N VAL A 6 -2.41 -2.47 -17.66
CA VAL A 6 -2.04 -1.79 -16.41
C VAL A 6 -1.38 -2.79 -15.47
N PRO A 7 -0.52 -2.34 -14.52
CA PRO A 7 0.04 -3.20 -13.49
C PRO A 7 -1.04 -3.78 -12.58
N VAL A 8 -0.83 -5.02 -12.11
CA VAL A 8 -1.74 -5.73 -11.19
C VAL A 8 -1.03 -5.97 -9.87
N ILE A 9 -1.62 -5.52 -8.78
CA ILE A 9 -1.19 -5.82 -7.42
C ILE A 9 -2.18 -6.82 -6.82
N ALA A 10 -1.74 -8.05 -6.52
CA ALA A 10 -2.59 -9.05 -5.88
C ALA A 10 -2.50 -8.94 -4.35
N HIS A 11 -3.65 -8.83 -3.69
CA HIS A 11 -3.70 -8.92 -2.23
C HIS A 11 -3.69 -10.38 -1.81
N ILE A 12 -2.67 -10.77 -1.02
CA ILE A 12 -2.42 -12.15 -0.58
C ILE A 12 -2.55 -12.34 0.93
N GLY A 13 -2.82 -11.26 1.68
CA GLY A 13 -2.89 -11.29 3.14
C GLY A 13 -3.92 -12.28 3.66
N SER A 14 -3.51 -13.11 4.62
CA SER A 14 -4.34 -14.10 5.28
C SER A 14 -3.99 -14.17 6.78
N ILE A 15 -4.76 -14.95 7.55
CA ILE A 15 -4.56 -15.12 9.00
C ILE A 15 -3.26 -15.86 9.37
N GLY A 16 -2.62 -16.54 8.41
CA GLY A 16 -1.42 -17.33 8.66
C GLY A 16 -0.39 -17.24 7.55
N THR A 17 0.89 -17.24 7.92
CA THR A 17 2.03 -17.11 7.01
C THR A 17 2.01 -18.13 5.88
N LYS A 18 1.74 -19.41 6.19
CA LYS A 18 1.72 -20.47 5.19
C LYS A 18 0.71 -20.22 4.07
N ILE A 19 -0.51 -19.87 4.43
CA ILE A 19 -1.58 -19.56 3.45
C ILE A 19 -1.21 -18.34 2.62
N THR A 20 -0.66 -17.30 3.26
CA THR A 20 -0.19 -16.09 2.56
C THR A 20 0.90 -16.42 1.53
N ILE A 21 1.85 -17.29 1.88
CA ILE A 21 2.90 -17.76 0.96
C ILE A 21 2.31 -18.52 -0.22
N GLU A 22 1.38 -19.46 0.03
CA GLU A 22 0.69 -20.23 -1.02
C GLU A 22 -0.05 -19.29 -2.00
N LEU A 23 -0.77 -18.28 -1.47
CA LEU A 23 -1.45 -17.27 -2.28
C LEU A 23 -0.46 -16.42 -3.09
N GLY A 24 0.68 -16.03 -2.49
CA GLY A 24 1.74 -15.27 -3.16
C GLY A 24 2.35 -16.03 -4.33
N GLN A 25 2.69 -17.29 -4.12
CA GLN A 25 3.21 -18.16 -5.17
C GLN A 25 2.19 -18.41 -6.29
N HIS A 26 0.91 -18.52 -5.96
CA HIS A 26 -0.14 -18.60 -6.95
C HIS A 26 -0.28 -17.32 -7.76
N ALA A 27 -0.27 -16.16 -7.10
CA ALA A 27 -0.33 -14.86 -7.75
C ALA A 27 0.87 -14.63 -8.69
N GLU A 28 2.09 -14.96 -8.26
CA GLU A 28 3.30 -14.88 -9.09
C GLU A 28 3.18 -15.74 -10.34
N LYS A 29 2.73 -16.99 -10.21
CA LYS A 29 2.48 -17.88 -11.35
C LYS A 29 1.38 -17.36 -12.28
N SER A 30 0.44 -16.57 -11.77
CA SER A 30 -0.63 -15.95 -12.55
C SER A 30 -0.20 -14.68 -13.29
N GLY A 31 1.06 -14.24 -13.11
CA GLY A 31 1.64 -13.13 -13.86
C GLY A 31 1.24 -11.75 -13.34
N VAL A 32 1.02 -11.58 -12.03
CA VAL A 32 0.82 -10.26 -11.42
C VAL A 32 2.16 -9.53 -11.28
N ASP A 33 2.11 -8.20 -11.19
CA ASP A 33 3.30 -7.34 -11.13
C ASP A 33 3.82 -7.11 -9.71
N ALA A 34 2.93 -7.20 -8.71
CA ALA A 34 3.28 -7.01 -7.31
C ALA A 34 2.31 -7.75 -6.38
N LEU A 35 2.74 -7.94 -5.14
CA LEU A 35 1.94 -8.48 -4.06
C LEU A 35 1.61 -7.39 -3.04
N SER A 36 0.49 -7.54 -2.34
CA SER A 36 0.16 -6.76 -1.14
C SER A 36 -0.32 -7.68 -0.03
N ALA A 37 0.08 -7.41 1.19
CA ALA A 37 -0.36 -8.18 2.35
C ALA A 37 -0.64 -7.29 3.56
N LEU A 38 -1.74 -7.58 4.28
CA LEU A 38 -1.91 -7.19 5.68
C LEU A 38 -0.89 -7.95 6.53
N PRO A 39 -0.42 -7.39 7.66
CA PRO A 39 0.22 -8.23 8.69
C PRO A 39 -0.80 -9.25 9.20
N PRO A 40 -0.36 -10.30 9.90
CA PRO A 40 -1.30 -11.21 10.56
C PRO A 40 -2.24 -10.42 11.45
N PHE A 41 -3.51 -10.77 11.44
CA PHE A 41 -4.56 -10.07 12.16
C PHE A 41 -5.36 -11.06 13.03
N TYR A 42 -6.28 -10.59 13.83
CA TYR A 42 -7.09 -11.30 14.82
C TYR A 42 -6.44 -11.34 16.22
N TYR A 43 -5.14 -11.60 16.33
CA TYR A 43 -4.38 -11.49 17.58
C TYR A 43 -3.43 -10.30 17.52
N GLY A 44 -2.98 -9.81 18.69
CA GLY A 44 -1.88 -8.84 18.78
C GLY A 44 -0.55 -9.55 18.49
N PHE A 45 0.16 -9.09 17.47
CA PHE A 45 1.50 -9.58 17.12
C PHE A 45 2.56 -8.55 17.44
N SER A 46 3.71 -9.00 17.91
CA SER A 46 4.87 -8.16 18.14
C SER A 46 5.49 -7.70 16.81
N ASN A 47 6.23 -6.59 16.83
CA ASN A 47 6.94 -6.09 15.64
C ASN A 47 7.92 -7.12 15.06
N ASN A 48 8.48 -8.01 15.89
CA ASN A 48 9.36 -9.09 15.42
C ASN A 48 8.59 -10.19 14.67
N GLU A 49 7.39 -10.55 15.14
CA GLU A 49 6.53 -11.52 14.45
C GLU A 49 6.04 -10.94 13.12
N ILE A 50 5.67 -9.66 13.09
CA ILE A 50 5.32 -8.96 11.85
C ILE A 50 6.51 -8.93 10.88
N TYR A 51 7.72 -8.64 11.37
CA TYR A 51 8.93 -8.67 10.55
C TYR A 51 9.17 -10.06 9.95
N ASN A 52 9.12 -11.12 10.78
CA ASN A 52 9.33 -12.48 10.33
C ASN A 52 8.29 -12.89 9.28
N TYR A 53 7.02 -12.52 9.48
CA TYR A 53 5.95 -12.76 8.51
C TYR A 53 6.28 -12.16 7.13
N TYR A 54 6.64 -10.88 7.05
CA TYR A 54 6.99 -10.25 5.78
C TYR A 54 8.30 -10.77 5.19
N ASN A 55 9.27 -11.14 6.04
CA ASN A 55 10.51 -11.74 5.60
C ASN A 55 10.27 -13.13 4.95
N ASP A 56 9.41 -13.94 5.53
CA ASP A 56 9.05 -15.25 4.98
C ASP A 56 8.31 -15.12 3.64
N ILE A 57 7.39 -14.16 3.51
CA ILE A 57 6.72 -13.86 2.24
C ILE A 57 7.75 -13.39 1.21
N SER A 58 8.65 -12.48 1.57
CA SER A 58 9.69 -11.97 0.67
C SER A 58 10.65 -13.06 0.17
N ASN A 59 10.94 -14.06 1.01
CA ASN A 59 11.78 -15.20 0.63
C ASN A 59 11.04 -16.21 -0.26
N SER A 60 9.71 -16.17 -0.32
CA SER A 60 8.89 -17.12 -1.08
C SER A 60 8.51 -16.66 -2.48
N SER A 61 8.77 -15.40 -2.83
CA SER A 61 8.46 -14.79 -4.13
C SER A 61 9.51 -13.76 -4.53
N ASN A 62 9.70 -13.55 -5.83
CA ASN A 62 10.57 -12.49 -6.37
C ASN A 62 9.83 -11.17 -6.64
N LEU A 63 8.52 -11.14 -6.51
CA LEU A 63 7.72 -9.95 -6.77
C LEU A 63 7.91 -8.87 -5.70
N PRO A 64 7.80 -7.59 -6.07
CA PRO A 64 7.74 -6.50 -5.11
C PRO A 64 6.50 -6.64 -4.21
N ILE A 65 6.66 -6.29 -2.94
CA ILE A 65 5.61 -6.40 -1.92
C ILE A 65 5.25 -5.02 -1.41
N ILE A 66 3.97 -4.72 -1.37
CA ILE A 66 3.38 -3.52 -0.77
C ILE A 66 2.78 -3.93 0.59
N VAL A 67 3.38 -3.44 1.65
CA VAL A 67 2.87 -3.63 3.01
C VAL A 67 1.52 -2.94 3.15
N TYR A 68 0.50 -3.61 3.69
CA TYR A 68 -0.78 -2.95 3.95
C TYR A 68 -0.84 -2.52 5.43
N ASN A 69 -0.66 -1.24 5.67
CA ASN A 69 -0.67 -0.62 7.00
C ASN A 69 -2.05 -0.03 7.30
N ILE A 70 -2.78 -0.64 8.21
CA ILE A 70 -4.15 -0.26 8.57
C ILE A 70 -4.42 -0.50 10.06
N SER A 71 -5.23 0.36 10.67
CA SER A 71 -5.52 0.32 12.11
C SER A 71 -6.12 -0.99 12.59
N GLN A 72 -6.95 -1.65 11.77
CA GLN A 72 -7.59 -2.93 12.10
C GLN A 72 -6.62 -4.11 12.17
N ALA A 73 -5.39 -3.94 11.68
CA ALA A 73 -4.35 -4.97 11.70
C ALA A 73 -3.06 -4.46 12.39
N ASN A 74 -3.19 -3.79 13.52
CA ASN A 74 -2.09 -3.16 14.27
C ASN A 74 -1.31 -2.15 13.42
N LEU A 75 -1.76 -0.90 13.42
CA LEU A 75 -1.10 0.17 12.66
C LEU A 75 0.38 0.26 13.04
N MET A 76 1.24 -0.01 12.08
CA MET A 76 2.68 0.00 12.27
C MET A 76 3.21 1.44 12.31
N ASP A 77 4.10 1.70 13.24
CA ASP A 77 4.81 2.96 13.34
C ASP A 77 5.93 3.09 12.30
N LEU A 78 6.56 4.25 12.26
CA LEU A 78 7.62 4.54 11.28
C LEU A 78 8.84 3.61 11.47
N ASP A 79 9.21 3.29 12.70
CA ASP A 79 10.38 2.44 12.96
C ASP A 79 10.13 1.00 12.50
N THR A 80 8.93 0.49 12.69
CA THR A 80 8.51 -0.80 12.13
C THR A 80 8.54 -0.77 10.60
N LEU A 81 8.00 0.27 9.97
CA LEU A 81 8.04 0.40 8.50
C LEU A 81 9.48 0.49 7.97
N LYS A 82 10.38 1.21 8.64
CA LYS A 82 11.83 1.26 8.30
C LYS A 82 12.46 -0.13 8.36
N LYS A 83 12.17 -0.88 9.42
CA LYS A 83 12.67 -2.24 9.57
C LYS A 83 12.14 -3.14 8.47
N LEU A 84 10.85 -3.06 8.11
CA LEU A 84 10.28 -3.81 7.00
C LEU A 84 10.89 -3.43 5.65
N ALA A 85 11.13 -2.14 5.41
CA ALA A 85 11.74 -1.65 4.17
C ALA A 85 13.17 -2.16 3.93
N SER A 86 13.86 -2.68 4.97
CA SER A 86 15.14 -3.35 4.81
C SER A 86 15.04 -4.76 4.19
N ILE A 87 13.85 -5.34 4.15
CA ILE A 87 13.60 -6.63 3.49
C ILE A 87 13.64 -6.45 1.98
N LYS A 88 14.35 -7.33 1.27
CA LYS A 88 14.70 -7.20 -0.15
C LYS A 88 13.55 -6.80 -1.07
N ASN A 89 12.38 -7.43 -0.93
CA ASN A 89 11.26 -7.25 -1.86
C ASN A 89 10.19 -6.28 -1.34
N ILE A 90 10.31 -5.72 -0.14
CA ILE A 90 9.40 -4.68 0.35
C ILE A 90 9.73 -3.37 -0.38
N LYS A 91 8.77 -2.86 -1.17
CA LYS A 91 8.95 -1.70 -2.05
C LYS A 91 7.99 -0.56 -1.77
N GLY A 92 7.05 -0.74 -0.86
CA GLY A 92 6.10 0.31 -0.54
C GLY A 92 5.10 -0.07 0.54
N VAL A 93 4.22 0.87 0.80
CA VAL A 93 3.14 0.74 1.78
C VAL A 93 1.83 1.28 1.21
N LYS A 94 0.74 0.53 1.39
CA LYS A 94 -0.61 1.09 1.37
C LYS A 94 -0.93 1.55 2.79
N TYR A 95 -1.11 2.85 2.97
CA TYR A 95 -1.26 3.47 4.28
C TYR A 95 -2.69 3.94 4.49
N THR A 96 -3.44 3.24 5.35
CA THR A 96 -4.86 3.49 5.62
C THR A 96 -5.03 4.01 7.05
N ALA A 97 -4.64 5.26 7.25
CA ALA A 97 -4.83 6.02 8.49
C ALA A 97 -4.78 7.54 8.19
N PRO A 98 -5.41 8.38 9.01
CA PRO A 98 -5.50 9.82 8.74
C PRO A 98 -4.20 10.59 8.98
N THR A 99 -3.16 9.94 9.48
CA THR A 99 -1.86 10.54 9.83
C THR A 99 -0.97 10.74 8.60
N HIS A 100 -1.47 11.43 7.57
CA HIS A 100 -0.77 11.65 6.28
C HIS A 100 0.55 12.42 6.43
N PHE A 101 0.76 13.19 7.51
CA PHE A 101 2.04 13.81 7.80
C PHE A 101 3.21 12.82 7.90
N ASN A 102 2.91 11.53 8.13
CA ASN A 102 3.92 10.48 8.11
C ASN A 102 4.49 10.22 6.71
N PHE A 103 3.80 10.57 5.62
CA PHE A 103 4.26 10.28 4.25
C PHE A 103 5.59 10.99 3.96
N SER A 104 5.70 12.26 4.33
CA SER A 104 6.95 13.01 4.20
C SER A 104 8.10 12.41 5.02
N LYS A 105 7.79 11.89 6.21
CA LYS A 105 8.78 11.20 7.05
C LYS A 105 9.21 9.87 6.43
N ILE A 106 8.25 9.06 5.93
CA ILE A 106 8.54 7.80 5.24
C ILE A 106 9.48 8.06 4.05
N LYS A 107 9.16 9.06 3.19
CA LYS A 107 10.01 9.43 2.05
C LYS A 107 11.41 9.85 2.49
N LYS A 108 11.51 10.66 3.53
CA LYS A 108 12.79 11.17 4.02
C LYS A 108 13.65 10.12 4.72
N GLU A 109 13.04 9.24 5.53
CA GLU A 109 13.76 8.36 6.43
C GLU A 109 13.93 6.93 5.89
N ILE A 110 13.11 6.51 4.92
CA ILE A 110 13.25 5.23 4.23
C ILE A 110 13.90 5.46 2.86
N SER A 111 13.17 5.99 1.90
CA SER A 111 13.65 6.33 0.55
C SER A 111 12.58 7.09 -0.23
N ASN A 112 13.00 7.99 -1.13
CA ASN A 112 12.09 8.59 -2.11
C ASN A 112 11.50 7.56 -3.08
N ASP A 113 12.17 6.44 -3.31
CA ASP A 113 11.70 5.36 -4.20
C ASP A 113 10.70 4.42 -3.51
N PHE A 114 10.61 4.46 -2.17
CA PHE A 114 9.64 3.67 -1.42
C PHE A 114 8.22 4.18 -1.70
N LYS A 115 7.39 3.33 -2.31
CA LYS A 115 6.06 3.73 -2.77
C LYS A 115 5.07 3.86 -1.64
N ILE A 116 4.29 4.93 -1.65
CA ILE A 116 3.22 5.18 -0.69
C ILE A 116 1.90 5.28 -1.45
N TYR A 117 0.97 4.38 -1.11
CA TYR A 117 -0.39 4.43 -1.61
C TYR A 117 -1.32 4.88 -0.48
N SER A 118 -1.99 6.02 -0.66
CA SER A 118 -3.03 6.48 0.29
C SER A 118 -4.22 5.53 0.23
N GLY A 119 -4.66 5.05 1.39
CA GLY A 119 -5.71 4.04 1.50
C GLY A 119 -7.05 4.57 2.03
N MET A 120 -7.18 5.89 2.24
CA MET A 120 -8.41 6.54 2.71
C MET A 120 -9.02 7.35 1.56
N ASP A 121 -10.13 6.89 1.03
CA ASP A 121 -10.77 7.44 -0.16
C ASP A 121 -11.29 8.86 0.10
N GLU A 122 -11.90 9.06 1.26
CA GLU A 122 -12.40 10.34 1.76
C GLU A 122 -11.29 11.38 2.02
N MET A 123 -10.03 10.95 2.01
CA MET A 123 -8.85 11.80 2.19
C MET A 123 -7.89 11.72 0.99
N ALA A 124 -8.38 11.38 -0.18
CA ALA A 124 -7.56 11.18 -1.39
C ALA A 124 -6.70 12.41 -1.72
N LEU A 125 -7.31 13.60 -1.74
CA LEU A 125 -6.63 14.88 -1.93
C LEU A 125 -5.48 15.07 -0.92
N SER A 126 -5.78 14.92 0.36
CA SER A 126 -4.80 15.07 1.44
C SER A 126 -3.65 14.06 1.29
N GLY A 127 -3.96 12.81 0.92
CA GLY A 127 -2.96 11.78 0.72
C GLY A 127 -1.94 12.16 -0.36
N ILE A 128 -2.41 12.59 -1.53
CA ILE A 128 -1.54 12.97 -2.65
C ILE A 128 -0.72 14.22 -2.31
N ILE A 129 -1.33 15.26 -1.74
CA ILE A 129 -0.61 16.49 -1.34
C ILE A 129 0.47 16.19 -0.29
N SER A 130 0.21 15.21 0.59
CA SER A 130 1.18 14.80 1.62
C SER A 130 2.33 13.92 1.09
N GLY A 131 2.34 13.57 -0.20
CA GLY A 131 3.43 12.86 -0.85
C GLY A 131 3.17 11.38 -1.14
N ALA A 132 1.91 10.94 -1.20
CA ALA A 132 1.60 9.63 -1.73
C ALA A 132 1.87 9.56 -3.25
N ASP A 133 2.39 8.41 -3.72
CA ASP A 133 2.63 8.14 -5.14
C ASP A 133 1.35 7.78 -5.90
N GLY A 134 0.31 7.38 -5.16
CA GLY A 134 -0.99 6.98 -5.71
C GLY A 134 -1.99 6.66 -4.62
N MET A 135 -3.12 6.10 -5.03
CA MET A 135 -4.26 5.81 -4.15
C MET A 135 -4.79 4.40 -4.40
N ILE A 136 -5.13 3.68 -3.34
CA ILE A 136 -5.78 2.36 -3.41
C ILE A 136 -6.92 2.35 -2.41
N GLY A 137 -8.17 2.36 -2.89
CA GLY A 137 -9.36 2.44 -2.04
C GLY A 137 -10.58 1.74 -2.65
N SER A 138 -11.64 1.69 -1.88
CA SER A 138 -12.87 0.96 -2.22
C SER A 138 -13.77 1.76 -3.18
N PHE A 139 -13.94 3.06 -2.93
CA PHE A 139 -14.80 3.92 -3.74
C PHE A 139 -14.27 4.17 -5.14
N TYR A 140 -12.98 3.96 -5.38
CA TYR A 140 -12.39 4.06 -6.72
C TYR A 140 -12.98 3.02 -7.70
N ASN A 141 -13.59 1.93 -7.18
CA ASN A 141 -14.33 0.96 -7.97
C ASN A 141 -15.75 1.43 -8.33
N LEU A 142 -16.32 2.33 -7.55
CA LEU A 142 -17.69 2.83 -7.74
C LEU A 142 -17.73 4.16 -8.53
N MET A 143 -16.73 4.99 -8.33
CA MET A 143 -16.63 6.34 -8.91
C MET A 143 -15.24 6.61 -9.52
N PRO A 144 -14.74 5.74 -10.40
CA PRO A 144 -13.35 5.84 -10.91
C PRO A 144 -13.12 7.16 -11.64
N GLU A 145 -14.09 7.66 -12.42
CA GLU A 145 -13.95 8.91 -13.19
C GLU A 145 -13.69 10.12 -12.30
N MET A 146 -14.36 10.17 -11.15
CA MET A 146 -14.22 11.25 -10.17
C MET A 146 -12.79 11.28 -9.61
N PHE A 147 -12.26 10.13 -9.17
CA PHE A 147 -10.92 10.06 -8.59
C PHE A 147 -9.81 10.19 -9.63
N VAL A 148 -10.02 9.72 -10.86
CA VAL A 148 -9.11 9.99 -11.99
C VAL A 148 -9.07 11.48 -12.30
N SER A 149 -10.23 12.16 -12.31
CA SER A 149 -10.30 13.62 -12.49
C SER A 149 -9.59 14.36 -11.37
N LEU A 150 -9.85 14.00 -10.10
CA LEU A 150 -9.18 14.57 -8.93
C LEU A 150 -7.65 14.46 -9.07
N PHE A 151 -7.15 13.26 -9.34
CA PHE A 151 -5.71 13.04 -9.52
C PHE A 151 -5.15 13.85 -10.69
N GLY A 152 -5.90 13.93 -11.81
CA GLY A 152 -5.52 14.71 -12.98
C GLY A 152 -5.43 16.23 -12.70
N GLN A 153 -6.31 16.79 -11.85
CA GLN A 153 -6.22 18.20 -11.44
C GLN A 153 -5.00 18.44 -10.54
N LEU A 154 -4.72 17.51 -9.62
CA LEU A 154 -3.52 17.60 -8.78
C LEU A 154 -2.22 17.55 -9.60
N GLN A 155 -2.15 16.73 -10.63
CA GLN A 155 -1.00 16.69 -11.55
C GLN A 155 -0.79 18.02 -12.30
N LYS A 156 -1.87 18.77 -12.56
CA LYS A 156 -1.82 20.11 -13.16
C LYS A 156 -1.52 21.23 -12.14
N GLY A 157 -1.51 20.91 -10.84
CA GLY A 157 -1.35 21.88 -9.76
C GLY A 157 -2.65 22.62 -9.38
N ASP A 158 -3.80 22.20 -9.92
CA ASP A 158 -5.10 22.82 -9.62
C ASP A 158 -5.73 22.18 -8.35
N ILE A 159 -5.20 22.60 -7.20
CA ILE A 159 -5.68 22.13 -5.88
C ILE A 159 -7.13 22.56 -5.63
N ASN A 160 -7.53 23.75 -6.11
CA ASN A 160 -8.89 24.26 -5.86
C ASN A 160 -9.95 23.42 -6.57
N GLU A 161 -9.70 23.02 -7.81
CA GLU A 161 -10.60 22.14 -8.54
C GLU A 161 -10.59 20.71 -7.95
N ALA A 162 -9.41 20.20 -7.60
CA ALA A 162 -9.31 18.91 -6.92
C ALA A 162 -10.09 18.87 -5.59
N LYS A 163 -10.10 19.98 -4.84
CA LYS A 163 -10.87 20.10 -3.61
C LYS A 163 -12.38 20.01 -3.85
N LYS A 164 -12.90 20.71 -4.86
CA LYS A 164 -14.34 20.63 -5.22
C LYS A 164 -14.76 19.20 -5.60
N ILE A 165 -13.85 18.45 -6.24
CA ILE A 165 -14.12 17.05 -6.61
C ILE A 165 -14.15 16.16 -5.37
N GLN A 166 -13.31 16.44 -4.35
CA GLN A 166 -13.26 15.67 -3.10
C GLN A 166 -14.47 15.94 -2.19
N GLU A 167 -15.07 17.10 -2.22
CA GLU A 167 -16.28 17.50 -1.45
C GLU A 167 -17.58 16.84 -1.97
#